data_b500bb34369a37080206c87984856248
#
_entry.id   b500bb34369a37080206c87984856248
#
_cell.length_a   1.000
_cell.length_b   1.000
_cell.length_c   1.000
_cell.angle_alpha   90.00
_cell.angle_beta   90.00
_cell.angle_gamma   90.00
#
_symmetry.space_group_name_H-M   'P 1'
#
loop_
_entity.id
_entity.type
_entity.pdbx_description
1 polymer ?
#
loop_
_entity_poly.entity_id
_entity_poly.type
_entity_poly.pdbx_seq_one_letter_code
_entity_poly.pdbx_strand_id
1 'polypeptide(L)'
;KILTQLVDDVEWGELDYLVLDLPPGTGDTQLTILQTLPLTGAVIVTTPQQVALDDAIKGLRMFGQHETPVLGIAENMSEFRCPDCGGRHDIFGSGGGQSLADEENLPFLGSIPLDPAVRAGGDGGEPVVLDEGDTAEAFQELTENVANNVGVIRRRHVQATQSTPDST
;
A
#
# COMPACT_ATOMS: atom_id res chain seq x y z
N LYS A 1 -6.15 9.40 -21.12
CA LYS A 1 -7.48 10.01 -21.39
C LYS A 1 -8.59 9.39 -20.52
N ILE A 2 -8.76 8.04 -20.45
CA ILE A 2 -9.79 7.41 -19.61
C ILE A 2 -9.49 7.61 -18.13
N LEU A 3 -8.25 7.44 -17.70
CA LEU A 3 -7.84 7.62 -16.30
C LEU A 3 -8.06 9.07 -15.82
N THR A 4 -7.69 10.04 -16.63
CA THR A 4 -7.93 11.46 -16.35
C THR A 4 -9.43 11.73 -16.17
N GLN A 5 -10.26 11.17 -17.05
CA GLN A 5 -11.71 11.29 -16.95
C GLN A 5 -12.28 10.64 -15.69
N LEU A 6 -11.78 9.49 -15.28
CA LEU A 6 -12.21 8.81 -14.04
C LEU A 6 -11.89 9.64 -12.78
N VAL A 7 -10.85 10.45 -12.80
CA VAL A 7 -10.46 11.26 -11.64
C VAL A 7 -11.09 12.65 -11.68
N ASP A 8 -11.11 13.30 -12.85
CA ASP A 8 -11.51 14.69 -13.00
C ASP A 8 -13.02 14.86 -13.27
N ASP A 9 -13.65 13.89 -13.98
CA ASP A 9 -15.05 13.99 -14.42
C ASP A 9 -16.04 13.33 -13.43
N VAL A 10 -15.53 12.62 -12.38
CA VAL A 10 -16.38 11.98 -11.37
C VAL A 10 -16.56 12.91 -10.17
N GLU A 11 -17.80 13.12 -9.79
CA GLU A 11 -18.14 13.82 -8.55
C GLU A 11 -17.96 12.90 -7.34
N TRP A 12 -16.74 12.88 -6.78
CA TRP A 12 -16.37 12.05 -5.63
C TRP A 12 -17.00 12.51 -4.30
N GLY A 13 -17.53 13.74 -4.24
CA GLY A 13 -17.97 14.36 -3.01
C GLY A 13 -16.79 14.77 -2.10
N GLU A 14 -17.07 14.90 -0.79
CA GLU A 14 -16.02 15.20 0.19
C GLU A 14 -15.32 13.89 0.62
N LEU A 15 -14.08 13.72 0.24
CA LEU A 15 -13.25 12.56 0.56
C LEU A 15 -12.02 12.98 1.40
N ASP A 16 -11.73 12.23 2.45
CA ASP A 16 -10.46 12.34 3.17
C ASP A 16 -9.33 11.66 2.38
N TYR A 17 -9.63 10.52 1.75
CA TYR A 17 -8.69 9.72 0.96
C TYR A 17 -9.34 9.19 -0.32
N LEU A 18 -8.59 9.18 -1.40
CA LEU A 18 -8.89 8.45 -2.62
C LEU A 18 -7.79 7.41 -2.83
N VAL A 19 -8.15 6.14 -2.78
CA VAL A 19 -7.23 5.01 -2.96
C VAL A 19 -7.36 4.47 -4.37
N LEU A 20 -6.22 4.38 -5.07
CA LEU A 20 -6.14 3.83 -6.42
C LEU A 20 -5.50 2.44 -6.35
N ASP A 21 -6.25 1.41 -6.69
CA ASP A 21 -5.73 0.06 -6.86
C ASP A 21 -5.13 -0.08 -8.26
N LEU A 22 -3.81 -0.23 -8.32
CA LEU A 22 -3.07 -0.30 -9.57
C LEU A 22 -2.97 -1.75 -10.05
N PRO A 23 -3.07 -2.00 -11.37
CA PRO A 23 -2.81 -3.33 -11.91
C PRO A 23 -1.36 -3.76 -11.62
N PRO A 24 -1.06 -5.06 -11.61
CA PRO A 24 0.29 -5.55 -11.31
C PRO A 24 1.31 -5.14 -12.39
N GLY A 25 2.58 -5.03 -11.98
CA GLY A 25 3.69 -4.72 -12.85
C GLY A 25 4.08 -3.23 -12.88
N THR A 26 4.93 -2.86 -13.83
CA THR A 26 5.48 -1.51 -14.01
C THR A 26 5.24 -1.02 -15.45
N GLY A 27 4.07 -1.29 -15.98
CA GLY A 27 3.72 -1.00 -17.37
C GLY A 27 3.20 0.41 -17.62
N ASP A 28 2.76 0.65 -18.86
CA ASP A 28 2.31 1.97 -19.33
C ASP A 28 1.15 2.56 -18.52
N THR A 29 0.30 1.73 -17.96
CA THR A 29 -0.85 2.18 -17.16
C THR A 29 -0.39 2.85 -15.87
N GLN A 30 0.52 2.22 -15.14
CA GLN A 30 1.10 2.79 -13.91
C GLN A 30 1.86 4.08 -14.22
N LEU A 31 2.68 4.09 -15.27
CA LEU A 31 3.42 5.26 -15.69
C LEU A 31 2.48 6.43 -16.06
N THR A 32 1.38 6.13 -16.75
CA THR A 32 0.37 7.15 -17.07
C THR A 32 -0.25 7.75 -15.81
N ILE A 33 -0.57 6.93 -14.80
CA ILE A 33 -1.12 7.39 -13.53
C ILE A 33 -0.14 8.31 -12.82
N LEU A 34 1.13 7.86 -12.68
CA LEU A 34 2.19 8.63 -12.03
C LEU A 34 2.47 9.98 -12.70
N GLN A 35 2.35 10.04 -14.02
CA GLN A 35 2.56 11.27 -14.80
C GLN A 35 1.35 12.21 -14.81
N THR A 36 0.16 11.68 -14.56
CA THR A 36 -1.08 12.44 -14.73
C THR A 36 -1.67 12.90 -13.40
N LEU A 37 -1.50 12.11 -12.33
CA LEU A 37 -2.15 12.37 -11.05
C LEU A 37 -1.15 12.82 -9.98
N PRO A 38 -1.50 13.84 -9.18
CA PRO A 38 -0.70 14.30 -8.06
C PRO A 38 -0.86 13.35 -6.86
N LEU A 39 -0.18 12.20 -6.89
CA LEU A 39 -0.25 11.20 -5.82
C LEU A 39 0.43 11.73 -4.55
N THR A 40 -0.22 11.61 -3.41
CA THR A 40 0.38 11.90 -2.10
C THR A 40 1.47 10.90 -1.75
N GLY A 41 1.30 9.64 -2.16
CA GLY A 41 2.28 8.58 -1.96
C GLY A 41 1.73 7.23 -2.42
N ALA A 42 2.58 6.21 -2.37
CA ALA A 42 2.27 4.85 -2.78
C ALA A 42 2.55 3.86 -1.65
N VAL A 43 1.72 2.84 -1.54
CA VAL A 43 1.95 1.66 -0.70
C VAL A 43 2.42 0.52 -1.61
N ILE A 44 3.52 -0.11 -1.25
CA ILE A 44 4.00 -1.32 -1.93
C ILE A 44 3.44 -2.53 -1.18
N VAL A 45 2.69 -3.36 -1.89
CA VAL A 45 2.18 -4.62 -1.36
C VAL A 45 2.96 -5.77 -1.98
N THR A 46 3.48 -6.66 -1.13
CA THR A 46 4.21 -7.85 -1.56
C THR A 46 3.75 -9.08 -0.78
N THR A 47 4.21 -10.25 -1.18
CA THR A 47 4.15 -11.47 -0.38
C THR A 47 5.57 -11.86 0.04
N PRO A 48 5.77 -12.78 1.02
CA PRO A 48 7.10 -13.16 1.48
C PRO A 48 7.99 -13.84 0.42
N GLN A 49 7.41 -14.26 -0.71
CA GLN A 49 8.10 -15.00 -1.76
C GLN A 49 9.11 -14.11 -2.50
N GLN A 50 10.31 -14.64 -2.79
CA GLN A 50 11.39 -13.90 -3.46
C GLN A 50 10.95 -13.27 -4.79
N VAL A 51 10.15 -13.98 -5.58
CA VAL A 51 9.69 -13.48 -6.88
C VAL A 51 8.78 -12.24 -6.72
N ALA A 52 7.97 -12.19 -5.66
CA ALA A 52 7.12 -11.03 -5.36
C ALA A 52 7.96 -9.86 -4.83
N LEU A 53 8.98 -10.14 -4.02
CA LEU A 53 9.93 -9.13 -3.54
C LEU A 53 10.71 -8.50 -4.72
N ASP A 54 11.14 -9.30 -5.69
CA ASP A 54 11.81 -8.80 -6.89
C ASP A 54 10.91 -7.85 -7.72
N ASP A 55 9.61 -8.13 -7.77
CA ASP A 55 8.64 -7.25 -8.43
C ASP A 55 8.34 -6.00 -7.60
N ALA A 56 8.27 -6.11 -6.28
CA ALA A 56 8.15 -4.97 -5.37
C ALA A 56 9.31 -3.99 -5.53
N ILE A 57 10.55 -4.48 -5.65
CA ILE A 57 11.74 -3.66 -5.93
C ILE A 57 11.62 -2.89 -7.25
N LYS A 58 11.07 -3.50 -8.30
CA LYS A 58 10.82 -2.79 -9.57
C LYS A 58 9.80 -1.67 -9.39
N GLY A 59 8.74 -1.92 -8.63
CA GLY A 59 7.76 -0.91 -8.25
C GLY A 59 8.40 0.26 -7.47
N LEU A 60 9.21 -0.02 -6.46
CA LEU A 60 9.95 0.98 -5.70
C LEU A 60 10.80 1.88 -6.60
N ARG A 61 11.54 1.29 -7.54
CA ARG A 61 12.36 2.03 -8.50
C ARG A 61 11.52 2.92 -9.41
N MET A 62 10.36 2.42 -9.87
CA MET A 62 9.43 3.18 -10.70
C MET A 62 8.91 4.42 -9.95
N PHE A 63 8.43 4.26 -8.71
CA PHE A 63 7.96 5.38 -7.89
C PHE A 63 9.07 6.39 -7.60
N GLY A 64 10.29 5.92 -7.32
CA GLY A 64 11.45 6.78 -7.13
C GLY A 64 11.82 7.60 -8.35
N GLN A 65 11.73 7.04 -9.56
CA GLN A 65 11.98 7.76 -10.82
C GLN A 65 10.96 8.86 -11.10
N HIS A 66 9.75 8.73 -10.58
CA HIS A 66 8.66 9.70 -10.73
C HIS A 66 8.46 10.59 -9.50
N GLU A 67 9.43 10.60 -8.59
CA GLU A 67 9.42 11.43 -7.37
C GLU A 67 8.15 11.23 -6.51
N THR A 68 7.47 10.08 -6.67
CA THR A 68 6.31 9.74 -5.86
C THR A 68 6.77 9.10 -4.55
N PRO A 69 6.44 9.70 -3.39
CA PRO A 69 6.84 9.16 -2.11
C PRO A 69 6.28 7.75 -1.87
N VAL A 70 7.10 6.83 -1.37
CA VAL A 70 6.62 5.53 -0.91
C VAL A 70 6.28 5.64 0.59
N LEU A 71 5.02 5.38 0.93
CA LEU A 71 4.49 5.42 2.30
C LEU A 71 5.05 4.28 3.15
N GLY A 72 5.34 3.16 2.51
CA GLY A 72 5.91 1.98 3.13
C GLY A 72 5.55 0.70 2.40
N ILE A 73 5.95 -0.42 3.00
CA ILE A 73 5.76 -1.77 2.47
C ILE A 73 4.79 -2.54 3.37
N ALA A 74 3.80 -3.19 2.76
CA ALA A 74 2.87 -4.10 3.40
C ALA A 74 3.14 -5.53 2.92
N GLU A 75 3.19 -6.50 3.84
CA GLU A 75 3.32 -7.92 3.51
C GLU A 75 1.96 -8.59 3.56
N ASN A 76 1.49 -9.12 2.44
CA ASN A 76 0.28 -9.91 2.35
C ASN A 76 0.61 -11.41 2.38
N MET A 77 -0.32 -12.24 2.85
CA MET A 77 -0.15 -13.69 2.94
C MET A 77 1.08 -14.09 3.78
N SER A 78 1.32 -13.37 4.88
CA SER A 78 2.51 -13.50 5.72
C SER A 78 2.58 -14.85 6.44
N GLU A 79 1.51 -15.27 7.05
CA GLU A 79 1.38 -16.57 7.72
C GLU A 79 -0.03 -17.13 7.50
N PHE A 80 -0.15 -18.44 7.50
CA PHE A 80 -1.43 -19.14 7.54
C PHE A 80 -1.69 -19.67 8.93
N ARG A 81 -2.87 -19.37 9.49
CA ARG A 81 -3.34 -19.96 10.74
C ARG A 81 -4.36 -21.04 10.45
N CYS A 82 -4.06 -22.27 10.85
CA CYS A 82 -4.96 -23.39 10.65
C CYS A 82 -6.26 -23.19 11.47
N PRO A 83 -7.44 -23.18 10.84
CA PRO A 83 -8.69 -22.98 11.56
C PRO A 83 -9.05 -24.16 12.49
N ASP A 84 -8.52 -25.36 12.24
CA ASP A 84 -8.83 -26.56 13.02
C ASP A 84 -8.01 -26.65 14.32
N CYS A 85 -6.72 -26.29 14.27
CA CYS A 85 -5.81 -26.48 15.40
C CYS A 85 -5.14 -25.19 15.90
N GLY A 86 -5.34 -24.05 15.22
CA GLY A 86 -4.70 -22.76 15.52
C GLY A 86 -3.19 -22.73 15.22
N GLY A 87 -2.62 -23.79 14.62
CA GLY A 87 -1.22 -23.86 14.27
C GLY A 87 -0.87 -22.82 13.21
N ARG A 88 0.32 -22.17 13.34
CA ARG A 88 0.84 -21.21 12.38
C ARG A 88 1.78 -21.89 11.38
N HIS A 89 1.64 -21.54 10.11
CA HIS A 89 2.41 -22.14 9.02
C HIS A 89 2.86 -21.05 8.03
N ASP A 90 4.14 -20.98 7.75
CA ASP A 90 4.73 -20.07 6.78
C ASP A 90 4.67 -20.67 5.35
N ILE A 91 3.47 -20.74 4.78
CA ILE A 91 3.23 -21.39 3.48
C ILE A 91 4.05 -20.73 2.37
N PHE A 92 4.17 -19.42 2.39
CA PHE A 92 4.92 -18.63 1.42
C PHE A 92 6.22 -18.04 1.98
N GLY A 93 6.66 -18.48 3.15
CA GLY A 93 7.70 -17.83 3.93
C GLY A 93 7.13 -16.76 4.84
N SER A 94 7.98 -16.01 5.53
CA SER A 94 7.60 -14.92 6.43
C SER A 94 8.66 -13.84 6.49
N GLY A 95 8.26 -12.59 6.73
CA GLY A 95 9.15 -11.46 7.00
C GLY A 95 9.92 -10.92 5.79
N GLY A 96 9.63 -11.37 4.58
CA GLY A 96 10.30 -10.86 3.37
C GLY A 96 10.00 -9.38 3.14
N GLY A 97 8.75 -8.96 3.36
CA GLY A 97 8.33 -7.56 3.25
C GLY A 97 8.98 -6.67 4.31
N GLN A 98 9.12 -7.16 5.55
CA GLN A 98 9.84 -6.44 6.60
C GLN A 98 11.33 -6.28 6.23
N SER A 99 11.98 -7.36 5.78
CA SER A 99 13.39 -7.30 5.37
C SER A 99 13.61 -6.31 4.23
N LEU A 100 12.72 -6.31 3.24
CA LEU A 100 12.77 -5.34 2.13
C LEU A 100 12.58 -3.90 2.62
N ALA A 101 11.68 -3.67 3.58
CA ALA A 101 11.48 -2.35 4.16
C ALA A 101 12.75 -1.85 4.87
N ASP A 102 13.41 -2.72 5.64
CA ASP A 102 14.66 -2.40 6.34
C ASP A 102 15.81 -2.12 5.35
N GLU A 103 15.94 -2.92 4.28
CA GLU A 103 16.95 -2.74 3.23
C GLU A 103 16.79 -1.42 2.46
N GLU A 104 15.55 -1.05 2.15
CA GLU A 104 15.22 0.17 1.39
C GLU A 104 15.04 1.41 2.29
N ASN A 105 15.20 1.27 3.62
CA ASN A 105 14.96 2.30 4.63
C ASN A 105 13.55 2.93 4.53
N LEU A 106 12.55 2.07 4.31
CA LEU A 106 11.14 2.43 4.25
C LEU A 106 10.39 1.94 5.48
N PRO A 107 9.26 2.58 5.85
CA PRO A 107 8.39 2.05 6.88
C PRO A 107 7.84 0.67 6.50
N PHE A 108 7.86 -0.28 7.43
CA PHE A 108 7.03 -1.47 7.34
C PHE A 108 5.65 -1.14 7.90
N LEU A 109 4.62 -1.33 7.09
CA LEU A 109 3.26 -0.92 7.42
C LEU A 109 2.48 -1.98 8.18
N GLY A 110 2.92 -3.24 8.09
CA GLY A 110 2.30 -4.38 8.73
C GLY A 110 2.17 -5.58 7.81
N SER A 111 1.72 -6.68 8.38
CA SER A 111 1.50 -7.94 7.67
C SER A 111 0.08 -8.42 7.81
N ILE A 112 -0.50 -8.87 6.69
CA ILE A 112 -1.83 -9.46 6.62
C ILE A 112 -1.68 -10.98 6.52
N PRO A 113 -2.32 -11.76 7.39
CA PRO A 113 -2.26 -13.21 7.34
C PRO A 113 -2.96 -13.76 6.10
N LEU A 114 -2.54 -14.96 5.68
CA LEU A 114 -3.28 -15.75 4.71
C LEU A 114 -4.51 -16.34 5.40
N ASP A 115 -5.66 -15.71 5.20
CA ASP A 115 -6.93 -16.09 5.81
C ASP A 115 -7.99 -16.33 4.73
N PRO A 116 -8.62 -17.52 4.69
CA PRO A 116 -9.73 -17.77 3.78
C PRO A 116 -10.90 -16.80 3.92
N ALA A 117 -11.09 -16.20 5.09
CA ALA A 117 -12.13 -15.20 5.34
C ALA A 117 -11.94 -13.94 4.50
N VAL A 118 -10.69 -13.53 4.23
CA VAL A 118 -10.39 -12.38 3.33
C VAL A 118 -10.96 -12.61 1.95
N ARG A 119 -10.75 -13.81 1.38
CA ARG A 119 -11.31 -14.18 0.08
C ARG A 119 -12.84 -14.23 0.13
N ALA A 120 -13.38 -14.93 1.12
CA ALA A 120 -14.83 -15.09 1.24
C ALA A 120 -15.56 -13.75 1.40
N GLY A 121 -15.01 -12.85 2.22
CA GLY A 121 -15.53 -11.50 2.41
C GLY A 121 -15.43 -10.65 1.13
N GLY A 122 -14.33 -10.75 0.40
CA GLY A 122 -14.16 -10.07 -0.88
C GLY A 122 -15.16 -10.56 -1.94
N ASP A 123 -15.37 -11.88 -2.05
CA ASP A 123 -16.33 -12.47 -2.98
C ASP A 123 -17.79 -12.13 -2.59
N GLY A 124 -18.08 -12.02 -1.29
CA GLY A 124 -19.40 -11.72 -0.74
C GLY A 124 -19.75 -10.23 -0.66
N GLY A 125 -18.78 -9.34 -0.82
CA GLY A 125 -18.96 -7.90 -0.61
C GLY A 125 -19.04 -7.49 0.86
N GLU A 126 -18.60 -8.35 1.78
CA GLU A 126 -18.52 -8.13 3.23
C GLU A 126 -17.05 -8.20 3.66
N PRO A 127 -16.27 -7.10 3.53
CA PRO A 127 -14.84 -7.11 3.83
C PRO A 127 -14.54 -7.51 5.28
N VAL A 128 -13.54 -8.39 5.45
CA VAL A 128 -13.14 -8.94 6.76
C VAL A 128 -12.78 -7.87 7.80
N VAL A 129 -12.41 -6.66 7.36
CA VAL A 129 -12.12 -5.53 8.25
C VAL A 129 -13.33 -5.06 9.06
N LEU A 130 -14.54 -5.43 8.65
CA LEU A 130 -15.79 -5.13 9.36
C LEU A 130 -16.11 -6.16 10.44
N ASP A 131 -15.38 -7.29 10.47
CA ASP A 131 -15.51 -8.34 11.47
C ASP A 131 -14.62 -8.06 12.71
N GLU A 132 -14.67 -8.98 13.67
CA GLU A 132 -13.74 -9.00 14.80
C GLU A 132 -12.71 -10.13 14.61
N GLY A 133 -11.48 -9.91 15.12
CA GLY A 133 -10.42 -10.91 15.14
C GLY A 133 -9.10 -10.45 14.54
N ASP A 134 -8.10 -11.33 14.66
CA ASP A 134 -6.69 -11.04 14.34
C ASP A 134 -6.49 -10.46 12.92
N THR A 135 -7.25 -10.96 11.94
CA THR A 135 -7.14 -10.51 10.54
C THR A 135 -7.73 -9.11 10.36
N ALA A 136 -8.87 -8.82 10.98
CA ALA A 136 -9.47 -7.49 10.96
C ALA A 136 -8.56 -6.47 11.66
N GLU A 137 -8.00 -6.82 12.82
CA GLU A 137 -7.03 -6.00 13.55
C GLU A 137 -5.79 -5.69 12.70
N ALA A 138 -5.26 -6.69 11.97
CA ALA A 138 -4.11 -6.50 11.07
C ALA A 138 -4.42 -5.49 9.94
N PHE A 139 -5.60 -5.52 9.34
CA PHE A 139 -6.04 -4.52 8.36
C PHE A 139 -6.20 -3.14 8.98
N GLN A 140 -6.75 -3.04 10.20
CA GLN A 140 -6.90 -1.77 10.92
C GLN A 140 -5.53 -1.15 11.22
N GLU A 141 -4.60 -1.92 11.78
CA GLU A 141 -3.23 -1.47 12.06
C GLU A 141 -2.52 -0.99 10.78
N LEU A 142 -2.62 -1.77 9.70
CA LEU A 142 -2.08 -1.38 8.39
C LEU A 142 -2.65 -0.03 7.94
N THR A 143 -3.97 0.14 8.05
CA THR A 143 -4.67 1.37 7.66
C THR A 143 -4.20 2.57 8.48
N GLU A 144 -4.07 2.43 9.80
CA GLU A 144 -3.56 3.46 10.69
C GLU A 144 -2.12 3.86 10.33
N ASN A 145 -1.26 2.90 10.05
CA ASN A 145 0.12 3.14 9.65
C ASN A 145 0.20 3.89 8.31
N VAL A 146 -0.64 3.53 7.33
CA VAL A 146 -0.76 4.27 6.06
C VAL A 146 -1.20 5.71 6.31
N ALA A 147 -2.28 5.93 7.07
CA ALA A 147 -2.82 7.26 7.36
C ALA A 147 -1.78 8.14 8.09
N ASN A 148 -1.06 7.57 9.06
CA ASN A 148 0.00 8.26 9.78
C ASN A 148 1.12 8.71 8.83
N ASN A 149 1.56 7.85 7.91
CA ASN A 149 2.62 8.17 6.96
C ASN A 149 2.17 9.21 5.91
N VAL A 150 0.92 9.17 5.44
CA VAL A 150 0.34 10.25 4.64
C VAL A 150 0.45 11.58 5.38
N GLY A 151 0.08 11.60 6.67
CA GLY A 151 0.18 12.80 7.51
C GLY A 151 1.62 13.33 7.65
N VAL A 152 2.61 12.43 7.75
CA VAL A 152 4.03 12.80 7.80
C VAL A 152 4.48 13.45 6.49
N ILE A 153 4.15 12.84 5.35
CA ILE A 153 4.55 13.34 4.02
C ILE A 153 3.89 14.71 3.75
N ARG A 154 2.60 14.86 4.04
CA ARG A 154 1.92 16.15 3.86
C ARG A 154 2.57 17.26 4.69
N ARG A 155 2.94 17.00 5.94
CA ARG A 155 3.64 17.99 6.78
C ARG A 155 4.99 18.39 6.19
N ARG A 156 5.77 17.44 5.66
CA ARG A 156 7.06 17.73 5.01
C ARG A 156 6.90 18.63 3.78
N HIS A 157 5.89 18.38 2.95
CA HIS A 157 5.60 19.22 1.77
C HIS A 157 5.23 20.66 2.16
N VAL A 158 4.37 20.84 3.17
CA VAL A 158 3.99 22.19 3.65
C VAL A 158 5.21 22.94 4.18
N GLN A 159 6.08 22.29 4.93
CA GLN A 159 7.31 22.92 5.46
C GLN A 159 8.30 23.30 4.35
N ALA A 160 8.47 22.45 3.34
CA ALA A 160 9.34 22.71 2.21
C ALA A 160 8.85 23.93 1.39
N THR A 161 7.54 24.07 1.21
CA THR A 161 6.95 25.21 0.47
C THR A 161 7.07 26.53 1.24
N GLN A 162 7.07 26.50 2.57
CA GLN A 162 7.20 27.69 3.43
C GLN A 162 8.66 28.14 3.62
N SER A 163 9.63 27.26 3.33
CA SER A 163 11.06 27.57 3.51
C SER A 163 11.76 28.10 2.25
N THR A 164 11.05 28.27 1.13
CA THR A 164 11.59 28.93 -0.05
C THR A 164 11.41 30.44 0.11
N PRO A 165 12.47 31.24 0.39
CA PRO A 165 12.33 32.70 0.47
C PRO A 165 12.05 33.24 -0.92
N ASP A 166 11.08 34.16 -0.99
CA ASP A 166 10.80 35.01 -2.14
C ASP A 166 12.11 35.68 -2.57
N SER A 167 12.75 35.21 -3.62
CA SER A 167 13.90 35.86 -4.22
C SER A 167 13.37 36.92 -5.19
N THR A 168 13.18 38.10 -4.63
CA THR A 168 13.07 39.37 -5.38
C THR A 168 14.41 39.76 -6.02
#